data_c51477feb3a48bbc95f5e7ef78f3b35e
#
_entry.id   c51477feb3a48bbc95f5e7ef78f3b35e
#
_cell.length_a   1.000
_cell.length_b   1.000
_cell.length_c   1.000
_cell.angle_alpha   90.00
_cell.angle_beta   90.00
_cell.angle_gamma   90.00
#
_symmetry.space_group_name_H-M   'P 1'
#
loop_
_entity.id
_entity.type
_entity.pdbx_description
1 polymer ?
#
loop_
_entity_poly.entity_id
_entity_poly.type
_entity_poly.pdbx_seq_one_letter_code
_entity_poly.pdbx_strand_id
1 'polypeptide(L)'
;MRIKPQQLGKNVRMSFAKIDEILEMPDLLEIQKKSYKWLVERGISEVLQDVSPIVDYSGNLVIEFVDFSIDQTPKYPVEECKERDVTYAAPLRVTVRLTNKATGEVKQQDIFMGDFPLMTENGTFVINGAERVVVSQLVRSPGMYYTAAMDKAGKCMLTAQIIPYRGAWLEYETDPNDIFYVRIDKNRKIYITSFVRALGLSSNDDIRRFFGEDAELEATMEKDETRNTEEALIEVFKKLRPGEPATLEAAQQQFDNLFFDSHKYDICLLYTSPSPRD
;
A
#
# COMPACT_ATOMS: atom_id res chain seq x y z
N MET A 1 52.82 10.40 16.76
CA MET A 1 51.50 9.75 16.78
C MET A 1 50.68 10.48 17.84
N ARG A 2 49.65 11.21 17.47
CA ARG A 2 48.80 11.90 18.46
C ARG A 2 47.64 10.95 18.82
N ILE A 3 47.67 10.46 20.05
CA ILE A 3 46.55 9.69 20.59
C ILE A 3 45.48 10.67 21.02
N LYS A 4 44.28 10.55 20.43
CA LYS A 4 43.13 11.41 20.75
C LYS A 4 42.02 10.59 21.39
N PRO A 5 41.40 11.05 22.50
CA PRO A 5 40.17 10.43 22.98
C PRO A 5 39.04 10.76 22.00
N GLN A 6 38.28 9.75 21.59
CA GLN A 6 37.13 9.88 20.69
C GLN A 6 35.88 9.32 21.39
N GLN A 7 34.83 10.13 21.47
CA GLN A 7 33.54 9.72 22.01
C GLN A 7 32.78 8.88 20.97
N LEU A 8 32.46 7.65 21.32
CA LEU A 8 31.65 6.74 20.49
C LEU A 8 30.41 6.33 21.32
N GLY A 9 29.32 7.04 21.15
CA GLY A 9 28.13 6.85 21.96
C GLY A 9 28.40 7.11 23.47
N LYS A 10 28.11 6.15 24.32
CA LYS A 10 28.36 6.24 25.78
C LYS A 10 29.82 5.97 26.17
N ASN A 11 30.66 5.47 25.26
CA ASN A 11 32.04 5.06 25.56
C ASN A 11 33.06 6.01 24.94
N VAL A 12 34.16 6.24 25.67
CA VAL A 12 35.34 6.98 25.19
C VAL A 12 36.41 5.97 24.79
N ARG A 13 36.83 6.00 23.53
CA ARG A 13 37.92 5.18 23.01
C ARG A 13 39.12 6.04 22.62
N MET A 14 40.33 5.49 22.71
CA MET A 14 41.53 6.17 22.24
C MET A 14 41.72 5.88 20.76
N SER A 15 41.75 6.94 19.93
CA SER A 15 42.03 6.84 18.51
C SER A 15 43.53 6.90 18.25
N PHE A 16 44.04 5.93 17.51
CA PHE A 16 45.43 5.85 17.03
C PHE A 16 45.53 6.17 15.53
N ALA A 17 44.47 6.70 14.94
CA ALA A 17 44.41 7.02 13.51
C ALA A 17 45.49 8.05 13.13
N LYS A 18 46.17 7.81 11.99
CA LYS A 18 47.14 8.72 11.41
C LYS A 18 46.48 9.87 10.64
N ILE A 19 45.25 9.66 10.15
CA ILE A 19 44.47 10.58 9.35
C ILE A 19 43.24 10.92 10.18
N ASP A 20 42.82 12.18 10.17
CA ASP A 20 41.57 12.59 10.81
C ASP A 20 40.37 11.93 10.07
N GLU A 21 39.32 11.65 10.83
CA GLU A 21 38.11 11.02 10.32
C GLU A 21 37.47 11.92 9.25
N ILE A 22 37.32 11.40 8.04
CA ILE A 22 36.75 12.16 6.91
C ILE A 22 35.24 11.99 6.87
N LEU A 23 34.74 10.81 7.28
CA LEU A 23 33.32 10.48 7.34
C LEU A 23 32.97 10.04 8.76
N GLU A 24 31.83 10.47 9.24
CA GLU A 24 31.30 10.01 10.53
C GLU A 24 30.99 8.52 10.46
N MET A 25 31.15 7.83 11.60
CA MET A 25 30.81 6.41 11.70
C MET A 25 29.29 6.24 11.50
N PRO A 26 28.84 5.43 10.53
CA PRO A 26 27.43 5.24 10.27
C PRO A 26 26.73 4.59 11.48
N ASP A 27 25.55 5.09 11.85
CA ASP A 27 24.68 4.45 12.84
C ASP A 27 23.96 3.27 12.15
N LEU A 28 24.34 2.04 12.50
CA LEU A 28 23.73 0.83 11.93
C LEU A 28 22.26 0.63 12.34
N LEU A 29 21.79 1.34 13.35
CA LEU A 29 20.42 1.31 13.84
C LEU A 29 19.58 2.47 13.31
N GLU A 30 20.14 3.30 12.44
CA GLU A 30 19.50 4.52 11.94
C GLU A 30 18.16 4.22 11.24
N ILE A 31 18.11 3.15 10.44
CA ILE A 31 16.90 2.75 9.69
C ILE A 31 15.75 2.45 10.64
N GLN A 32 15.98 1.64 11.68
CA GLN A 32 14.96 1.28 12.66
C GLN A 32 14.49 2.50 13.46
N LYS A 33 15.44 3.30 13.96
CA LYS A 33 15.14 4.49 14.76
C LYS A 33 14.39 5.56 13.97
N LYS A 34 14.82 5.86 12.74
CA LYS A 34 14.14 6.82 11.87
C LYS A 34 12.75 6.35 11.48
N SER A 35 12.58 5.06 11.16
CA SER A 35 11.29 4.48 10.83
C SER A 35 10.31 4.58 12.00
N TYR A 36 10.75 4.24 13.22
CA TYR A 36 9.91 4.35 14.40
C TYR A 36 9.56 5.81 14.73
N LYS A 37 10.53 6.72 14.62
CA LYS A 37 10.30 8.16 14.82
C LYS A 37 9.26 8.69 13.84
N TRP A 38 9.38 8.33 12.56
CA TRP A 38 8.40 8.69 11.54
C TRP A 38 7.01 8.11 11.87
N LEU A 39 6.93 6.84 12.30
CA LEU A 39 5.68 6.21 12.69
C LEU A 39 4.96 6.98 13.80
N VAL A 40 5.70 7.37 14.85
CA VAL A 40 5.14 8.10 15.98
C VAL A 40 4.78 9.55 15.63
N GLU A 41 5.60 10.23 14.80
CA GLU A 41 5.38 11.63 14.47
C GLU A 41 4.33 11.85 13.38
N ARG A 42 4.22 10.92 12.41
CA ARG A 42 3.37 11.07 11.22
C ARG A 42 2.52 9.85 10.89
N GLY A 43 3.09 8.66 10.91
CA GLY A 43 2.47 7.46 10.39
C GLY A 43 1.15 7.12 11.10
N ILE A 44 1.07 7.30 12.41
CA ILE A 44 -0.18 7.08 13.16
C ILE A 44 -1.25 8.10 12.74
N SER A 45 -0.88 9.37 12.56
CA SER A 45 -1.80 10.40 12.09
C SER A 45 -2.33 10.09 10.69
N GLU A 46 -1.46 9.67 9.77
CA GLU A 46 -1.84 9.28 8.41
C GLU A 46 -2.85 8.12 8.43
N VAL A 47 -2.58 7.08 9.23
CA VAL A 47 -3.51 5.93 9.35
C VAL A 47 -4.85 6.33 9.94
N LEU A 48 -4.86 7.19 10.96
CA LEU A 48 -6.11 7.69 11.56
C LEU A 48 -6.90 8.55 10.58
N GLN A 49 -6.23 9.35 9.75
CA GLN A 49 -6.86 10.16 8.70
C GLN A 49 -7.42 9.30 7.57
N ASP A 50 -6.71 8.24 7.17
CA ASP A 50 -7.17 7.30 6.12
C ASP A 50 -8.47 6.58 6.52
N VAL A 51 -8.62 6.27 7.82
CA VAL A 51 -9.84 5.61 8.34
C VAL A 51 -10.96 6.61 8.60
N SER A 52 -10.64 7.88 8.81
CA SER A 52 -11.60 8.95 9.12
C SER A 52 -12.10 9.64 7.82
N PRO A 53 -13.38 10.00 7.73
CA PRO A 53 -14.46 9.80 8.70
C PRO A 53 -15.14 8.42 8.59
N ILE A 54 -15.61 7.89 9.71
CA ILE A 54 -16.49 6.72 9.73
C ILE A 54 -17.92 7.21 9.81
N VAL A 55 -18.70 6.88 8.79
CA VAL A 55 -20.10 7.35 8.66
C VAL A 55 -21.06 6.17 8.86
N ASP A 56 -22.09 6.38 9.65
CA ASP A 56 -23.17 5.42 9.81
C ASP A 56 -23.95 5.17 8.50
N TYR A 57 -24.61 4.03 8.39
CA TYR A 57 -25.43 3.67 7.22
C TYR A 57 -26.50 4.73 6.88
N SER A 58 -27.07 5.39 7.89
CA SER A 58 -28.03 6.49 7.71
C SER A 58 -27.38 7.82 7.31
N GLY A 59 -26.06 7.94 7.36
CA GLY A 59 -25.30 9.17 7.10
C GLY A 59 -25.44 10.26 8.18
N ASN A 60 -26.15 9.97 9.28
CA ASN A 60 -26.45 10.95 10.34
C ASN A 60 -25.37 11.03 11.41
N LEU A 61 -24.72 9.92 11.72
CA LEU A 61 -23.63 9.86 12.70
C LEU A 61 -22.29 9.78 12.00
N VAL A 62 -21.37 10.67 12.38
CA VAL A 62 -20.02 10.75 11.82
C VAL A 62 -19.03 10.71 12.96
N ILE A 63 -18.09 9.76 12.91
CA ILE A 63 -16.95 9.65 13.82
C ILE A 63 -15.71 10.10 13.08
N GLU A 64 -14.97 11.03 13.67
CA GLU A 64 -13.71 11.54 13.16
C GLU A 64 -12.61 11.36 14.21
N PHE A 65 -11.44 10.90 13.77
CA PHE A 65 -10.25 10.90 14.59
C PHE A 65 -9.52 12.24 14.40
N VAL A 66 -9.45 13.05 15.48
CA VAL A 66 -8.95 14.42 15.41
C VAL A 66 -7.46 14.49 15.71
N ASP A 67 -7.03 13.80 16.76
CA ASP A 67 -5.64 13.82 17.25
C ASP A 67 -5.34 12.54 18.01
N PHE A 68 -4.06 12.29 18.29
CA PHE A 68 -3.62 11.18 19.11
C PHE A 68 -2.51 11.61 20.07
N SER A 69 -2.37 10.90 21.16
CA SER A 69 -1.28 11.07 22.12
C SER A 69 -0.76 9.72 22.58
N ILE A 70 0.56 9.60 22.63
CA ILE A 70 1.24 8.45 23.24
C ILE A 70 1.91 8.98 24.49
N ASP A 71 1.60 8.40 25.63
CA ASP A 71 2.28 8.72 26.89
C ASP A 71 3.74 8.26 26.76
N GLN A 72 4.68 9.16 27.04
CA GLN A 72 6.11 8.83 26.95
C GLN A 72 6.63 8.09 28.20
N THR A 73 5.81 7.99 29.24
CA THR A 73 6.15 7.29 30.48
C THR A 73 5.67 5.84 30.42
N PRO A 74 6.58 4.89 30.19
CA PRO A 74 6.22 3.48 30.23
C PRO A 74 5.84 3.06 31.65
N LYS A 75 4.95 2.07 31.77
CA LYS A 75 4.50 1.54 33.06
C LYS A 75 5.62 0.88 33.83
N TYR A 76 6.55 0.23 33.15
CA TYR A 76 7.71 -0.44 33.72
C TYR A 76 8.97 -0.13 32.91
N PRO A 77 10.16 -0.05 33.54
CA PRO A 77 11.41 0.06 32.77
C PRO A 77 11.70 -1.23 31.98
N VAL A 78 12.59 -1.14 30.99
CA VAL A 78 12.90 -2.25 30.07
C VAL A 78 13.33 -3.52 30.80
N GLU A 79 14.16 -3.39 31.83
CA GLU A 79 14.69 -4.53 32.60
C GLU A 79 13.57 -5.25 33.38
N GLU A 80 12.69 -4.50 34.01
CA GLU A 80 11.56 -5.04 34.74
C GLU A 80 10.53 -5.71 33.77
N CYS A 81 10.37 -5.17 32.55
CA CYS A 81 9.56 -5.81 31.53
C CYS A 81 10.10 -7.19 31.12
N LYS A 82 11.43 -7.34 31.05
CA LYS A 82 12.07 -8.64 30.75
C LYS A 82 11.92 -9.64 31.90
N GLU A 83 12.02 -9.18 33.15
CA GLU A 83 11.88 -10.05 34.32
C GLU A 83 10.44 -10.52 34.55
N ARG A 84 9.47 -9.67 34.24
CA ARG A 84 8.04 -9.94 34.44
C ARG A 84 7.31 -10.52 33.23
N ASP A 85 8.00 -10.77 32.15
CA ASP A 85 7.42 -11.23 30.88
C ASP A 85 6.30 -10.32 30.36
N VAL A 86 6.45 -9.00 30.51
CA VAL A 86 5.50 -8.00 30.03
C VAL A 86 6.06 -7.21 28.85
N THR A 87 5.17 -6.51 28.15
CA THR A 87 5.54 -5.67 27.01
C THR A 87 5.93 -4.26 27.46
N TYR A 88 7.05 -3.76 26.94
CA TYR A 88 7.47 -2.38 27.12
C TYR A 88 6.62 -1.48 26.22
N ALA A 89 5.59 -0.87 26.80
CA ALA A 89 4.58 -0.12 26.07
C ALA A 89 4.09 1.09 26.87
N ALA A 90 3.44 2.00 26.16
CA ALA A 90 2.77 3.15 26.72
C ALA A 90 1.35 3.26 26.16
N PRO A 91 0.39 3.86 26.90
CA PRO A 91 -0.97 4.01 26.46
C PRO A 91 -1.08 4.95 25.26
N LEU A 92 -1.73 4.48 24.21
CA LEU A 92 -2.16 5.27 23.06
C LEU A 92 -3.58 5.76 23.31
N ARG A 93 -3.78 7.06 23.28
CA ARG A 93 -5.08 7.73 23.34
C ARG A 93 -5.36 8.45 22.05
N VAL A 94 -6.61 8.42 21.61
CA VAL A 94 -7.06 9.09 20.40
C VAL A 94 -8.22 10.00 20.77
N THR A 95 -8.15 11.24 20.34
CA THR A 95 -9.22 12.21 20.47
C THR A 95 -10.24 11.98 19.36
N VAL A 96 -11.42 11.51 19.73
CA VAL A 96 -12.50 11.17 18.82
C VAL A 96 -13.60 12.21 18.91
N ARG A 97 -14.08 12.66 17.74
CA ARG A 97 -15.22 13.55 17.60
C ARG A 97 -16.40 12.79 17.02
N LEU A 98 -17.51 12.79 17.72
CA LEU A 98 -18.78 12.27 17.23
C LEU A 98 -19.68 13.44 16.88
N THR A 99 -20.11 13.50 15.62
CA THR A 99 -21.04 14.51 15.12
C THR A 99 -22.37 13.85 14.76
N ASN A 100 -23.46 14.32 15.35
CA ASN A 100 -24.81 13.94 14.95
C ASN A 100 -25.39 15.02 14.05
N LYS A 101 -25.49 14.75 12.75
CA LYS A 101 -26.01 15.71 11.77
C LYS A 101 -27.51 16.00 11.92
N ALA A 102 -28.25 15.05 12.48
CA ALA A 102 -29.73 15.24 12.67
C ALA A 102 -30.02 16.20 13.82
N THR A 103 -29.25 16.17 14.90
CA THR A 103 -29.45 17.04 16.08
C THR A 103 -28.49 18.21 16.13
N GLY A 104 -27.44 18.23 15.31
CA GLY A 104 -26.36 19.21 15.34
C GLY A 104 -25.43 19.06 16.56
N GLU A 105 -25.55 17.98 17.31
CA GLU A 105 -24.75 17.75 18.53
C GLU A 105 -23.37 17.23 18.17
N VAL A 106 -22.34 17.82 18.77
CA VAL A 106 -20.93 17.41 18.63
C VAL A 106 -20.38 17.03 20.01
N LYS A 107 -19.86 15.81 20.12
CA LYS A 107 -19.17 15.32 21.32
C LYS A 107 -17.72 14.98 20.97
N GLN A 108 -16.80 15.43 21.80
CA GLN A 108 -15.37 15.12 21.65
C GLN A 108 -14.85 14.51 22.95
N GLN A 109 -14.10 13.42 22.84
CA GLN A 109 -13.59 12.70 24.00
C GLN A 109 -12.29 11.95 23.62
N ASP A 110 -11.36 11.87 24.59
CA ASP A 110 -10.16 11.04 24.47
C ASP A 110 -10.49 9.59 24.82
N ILE A 111 -10.21 8.70 23.89
CA ILE A 111 -10.48 7.26 24.03
C ILE A 111 -9.15 6.52 24.11
N PHE A 112 -9.04 5.62 25.08
CA PHE A 112 -7.92 4.69 25.17
C PHE A 112 -8.06 3.63 24.09
N MET A 113 -7.08 3.57 23.17
CA MET A 113 -7.08 2.60 22.06
C MET A 113 -6.34 1.31 22.41
N GLY A 114 -5.34 1.40 23.31
CA GLY A 114 -4.54 0.27 23.72
C GLY A 114 -3.13 0.68 24.15
N ASP A 115 -2.33 -0.31 24.53
CA ASP A 115 -0.94 -0.11 24.84
C ASP A 115 -0.09 -0.23 23.58
N PHE A 116 0.65 0.82 23.25
CA PHE A 116 1.50 0.89 22.06
C PHE A 116 2.95 0.56 22.42
N PRO A 117 3.60 -0.41 21.74
CA PRO A 117 4.98 -0.79 22.05
C PRO A 117 5.96 0.36 21.82
N LEU A 118 6.82 0.59 22.80
CA LEU A 118 7.89 1.59 22.70
C LEU A 118 9.20 0.93 22.24
N MET A 119 9.94 1.68 21.41
CA MET A 119 11.28 1.28 21.00
C MET A 119 12.30 1.60 22.10
N THR A 120 13.19 0.67 22.37
CA THR A 120 14.32 0.88 23.29
C THR A 120 15.41 1.74 22.62
N GLU A 121 16.37 2.22 23.42
CA GLU A 121 17.53 2.95 22.90
C GLU A 121 18.34 2.16 21.85
N ASN A 122 18.30 0.82 21.95
CA ASN A 122 18.99 -0.11 21.03
C ASN A 122 18.23 -0.41 19.75
N GLY A 123 17.07 0.24 19.50
CA GLY A 123 16.25 0.01 18.33
C GLY A 123 15.47 -1.31 18.36
N THR A 124 15.25 -1.86 19.55
CA THR A 124 14.51 -3.12 19.78
C THR A 124 13.17 -2.86 20.44
N PHE A 125 12.31 -3.86 20.44
CA PHE A 125 11.05 -3.89 21.21
C PHE A 125 11.08 -5.02 22.21
N VAL A 126 10.54 -4.81 23.39
CA VAL A 126 10.34 -5.88 24.38
C VAL A 126 8.86 -6.26 24.36
N ILE A 127 8.57 -7.45 23.86
CA ILE A 127 7.22 -7.99 23.75
C ILE A 127 7.14 -9.27 24.59
N ASN A 128 6.29 -9.26 25.61
CA ASN A 128 6.14 -10.37 26.55
C ASN A 128 7.51 -10.84 27.09
N GLY A 129 8.33 -9.89 27.53
CA GLY A 129 9.67 -10.14 28.07
C GLY A 129 10.76 -10.44 27.03
N ALA A 130 10.39 -10.80 25.80
CA ALA A 130 11.35 -11.11 24.74
C ALA A 130 11.76 -9.86 23.94
N GLU A 131 13.06 -9.63 23.81
CA GLU A 131 13.59 -8.56 22.98
C GLU A 131 13.52 -8.94 21.51
N ARG A 132 12.86 -8.11 20.70
CA ARG A 132 12.60 -8.34 19.27
C ARG A 132 13.01 -7.14 18.45
N VAL A 133 13.39 -7.40 17.20
CA VAL A 133 13.76 -6.38 16.22
C VAL A 133 12.84 -6.51 15.01
N VAL A 134 12.39 -5.38 14.48
CA VAL A 134 11.71 -5.34 13.19
C VAL A 134 12.75 -5.43 12.09
N VAL A 135 12.71 -6.51 11.31
CA VAL A 135 13.62 -6.74 10.20
C VAL A 135 13.10 -6.04 8.96
N SER A 136 13.94 -5.20 8.34
CA SER A 136 13.61 -4.56 7.06
C SER A 136 13.41 -5.61 5.97
N GLN A 137 12.31 -5.51 5.24
CA GLN A 137 11.98 -6.40 4.12
C GLN A 137 12.10 -5.66 2.81
N LEU A 138 12.76 -6.26 1.83
CA LEU A 138 12.79 -5.77 0.47
C LEU A 138 11.54 -6.24 -0.25
N VAL A 139 10.74 -5.29 -0.73
CA VAL A 139 9.57 -5.53 -1.54
C VAL A 139 9.72 -4.84 -2.90
N ARG A 140 9.01 -5.33 -3.92
CA ARG A 140 8.95 -4.62 -5.20
C ARG A 140 8.24 -3.30 -4.99
N SER A 141 8.82 -2.21 -5.50
CA SER A 141 8.15 -0.90 -5.44
C SER A 141 6.85 -0.93 -6.26
N PRO A 142 5.85 -0.12 -5.91
CA PRO A 142 4.77 0.17 -6.82
C PRO A 142 5.33 0.64 -8.16
N GLY A 143 4.77 0.18 -9.26
CA GLY A 143 5.28 0.53 -10.59
C GLY A 143 4.80 -0.44 -11.65
N MET A 144 5.17 -0.16 -12.91
CA MET A 144 4.88 -1.01 -14.04
C MET A 144 6.15 -1.78 -14.44
N TYR A 145 6.01 -3.09 -14.56
CA TYR A 145 7.10 -4.00 -14.88
C TYR A 145 6.81 -4.70 -16.20
N TYR A 146 7.78 -4.70 -17.09
CA TYR A 146 7.69 -5.36 -18.39
C TYR A 146 8.63 -6.55 -18.43
N THR A 147 8.17 -7.66 -19.00
CA THR A 147 8.98 -8.87 -19.17
C THR A 147 8.72 -9.43 -20.56
N ALA A 148 9.79 -9.85 -21.21
CA ALA A 148 9.73 -10.57 -22.49
C ALA A 148 10.33 -11.96 -22.29
N ALA A 149 9.63 -13.00 -22.70
CA ALA A 149 10.07 -14.37 -22.65
C ALA A 149 9.86 -15.07 -24.01
N MET A 150 10.82 -15.88 -24.42
CA MET A 150 10.67 -16.69 -25.63
C MET A 150 9.89 -17.97 -25.31
N ASP A 151 8.83 -18.24 -26.08
CA ASP A 151 8.14 -19.53 -26.01
C ASP A 151 8.97 -20.64 -26.68
N LYS A 152 8.60 -21.89 -26.45
CA LYS A 152 9.22 -23.09 -27.06
C LYS A 152 9.25 -23.05 -28.58
N ALA A 153 8.30 -22.32 -29.18
CA ALA A 153 8.22 -22.10 -30.63
C ALA A 153 9.13 -20.96 -31.14
N GLY A 154 9.86 -20.27 -30.25
CA GLY A 154 10.70 -19.11 -30.59
C GLY A 154 9.94 -17.81 -30.74
N LYS A 155 8.65 -17.74 -30.34
CA LYS A 155 7.86 -16.51 -30.33
C LYS A 155 8.13 -15.72 -29.06
N CYS A 156 8.29 -14.42 -29.18
CA CYS A 156 8.42 -13.52 -28.03
C CYS A 156 7.05 -13.26 -27.40
N MET A 157 6.91 -13.64 -26.14
CA MET A 157 5.71 -13.41 -25.34
C MET A 157 5.97 -12.20 -24.45
N LEU A 158 5.13 -11.19 -24.55
CA LEU A 158 5.21 -9.98 -23.76
C LEU A 158 4.27 -10.08 -22.55
N THR A 159 4.78 -9.71 -21.40
CA THR A 159 3.98 -9.58 -20.20
C THR A 159 4.26 -8.24 -19.54
N ALA A 160 3.22 -7.61 -19.02
CA ALA A 160 3.35 -6.40 -18.22
C ALA A 160 2.58 -6.57 -16.91
N GLN A 161 3.09 -5.98 -15.84
CA GLN A 161 2.49 -6.10 -14.53
C GLN A 161 2.43 -4.73 -13.87
N ILE A 162 1.24 -4.30 -13.49
CA ILE A 162 1.03 -3.10 -12.69
C ILE A 162 0.90 -3.53 -11.22
N ILE A 163 1.83 -3.04 -10.39
CA ILE A 163 1.81 -3.24 -8.94
C ILE A 163 1.39 -1.91 -8.32
N PRO A 164 0.15 -1.77 -7.83
CA PRO A 164 -0.29 -0.55 -7.15
C PRO A 164 0.36 -0.42 -5.77
N TYR A 165 0.31 0.76 -5.18
CA TYR A 165 0.67 0.95 -3.77
C TYR A 165 -0.32 0.20 -2.86
N ARG A 166 -1.61 0.28 -3.20
CA ARG A 166 -2.71 -0.42 -2.52
C ARG A 166 -3.70 -0.92 -3.56
N GLY A 167 -4.18 -2.15 -3.42
CA GLY A 167 -5.27 -2.70 -4.22
C GLY A 167 -4.85 -3.82 -5.17
N ALA A 168 -5.71 -4.10 -6.13
CA ALA A 168 -5.61 -5.23 -7.04
C ALA A 168 -4.44 -5.09 -8.03
N TRP A 169 -3.67 -6.16 -8.21
CA TRP A 169 -2.63 -6.22 -9.22
C TRP A 169 -3.26 -6.46 -10.60
N LEU A 170 -2.70 -5.80 -11.61
CA LEU A 170 -3.07 -6.03 -13.00
C LEU A 170 -1.88 -6.70 -13.72
N GLU A 171 -2.13 -7.87 -14.29
CA GLU A 171 -1.15 -8.62 -15.07
C GLU A 171 -1.65 -8.70 -16.51
N TYR A 172 -0.87 -8.16 -17.43
CA TYR A 172 -1.14 -8.19 -18.86
C TYR A 172 -0.27 -9.26 -19.51
N GLU A 173 -0.82 -10.07 -20.39
CA GLU A 173 -0.10 -11.10 -21.11
C GLU A 173 -0.60 -11.25 -22.54
N THR A 174 0.32 -11.56 -23.45
CA THR A 174 -0.01 -11.98 -24.82
C THR A 174 -0.08 -13.51 -24.89
N ASP A 175 -1.01 -14.02 -25.67
CA ASP A 175 -1.12 -15.45 -25.98
C ASP A 175 -0.31 -15.78 -27.27
N PRO A 176 0.12 -17.04 -27.49
CA PRO A 176 0.70 -17.47 -28.78
C PRO A 176 -0.07 -17.09 -30.03
N ASN A 177 -1.37 -16.84 -29.90
CA ASN A 177 -2.26 -16.37 -30.99
C ASN A 177 -2.37 -14.85 -31.14
N ASP A 178 -1.46 -14.10 -30.50
CA ASP A 178 -1.44 -12.62 -30.52
C ASP A 178 -2.69 -11.96 -29.90
N ILE A 179 -3.23 -12.58 -28.85
CA ILE A 179 -4.39 -12.06 -28.14
C ILE A 179 -3.93 -11.51 -26.80
N PHE A 180 -4.39 -10.30 -26.49
CA PHE A 180 -4.10 -9.66 -25.22
C PHE A 180 -5.12 -10.02 -24.15
N TYR A 181 -4.61 -10.43 -23.01
CA TYR A 181 -5.38 -10.72 -21.81
C TYR A 181 -4.93 -9.87 -20.63
N VAL A 182 -5.85 -9.63 -19.72
CA VAL A 182 -5.58 -9.07 -18.41
C VAL A 182 -6.07 -10.01 -17.32
N ARG A 183 -5.31 -10.12 -16.24
CA ARG A 183 -5.72 -10.79 -15.00
C ARG A 183 -5.76 -9.77 -13.87
N ILE A 184 -6.79 -9.84 -13.08
CA ILE A 184 -6.98 -9.03 -11.89
C ILE A 184 -6.75 -9.95 -10.68
N ASP A 185 -5.73 -9.66 -9.85
CA ASP A 185 -5.37 -10.46 -8.66
C ASP A 185 -5.25 -11.98 -8.92
N LYS A 186 -4.56 -12.36 -9.99
CA LYS A 186 -4.37 -13.78 -10.39
C LYS A 186 -5.67 -14.54 -10.73
N ASN A 187 -6.78 -13.85 -10.92
CA ASN A 187 -8.03 -14.42 -11.36
C ASN A 187 -7.97 -14.91 -12.83
N ARG A 188 -9.11 -15.35 -13.35
CA ARG A 188 -9.23 -15.82 -14.74
C ARG A 188 -8.87 -14.73 -15.71
N LYS A 189 -8.34 -15.13 -16.88
CA LYS A 189 -8.03 -14.23 -18.00
C LYS A 189 -9.30 -13.54 -18.52
N ILE A 190 -9.18 -12.26 -18.79
CA ILE A 190 -10.19 -11.40 -19.39
C ILE A 190 -9.55 -10.80 -20.62
N TYR A 191 -10.29 -10.63 -21.72
CA TYR A 191 -9.79 -9.90 -22.88
C TYR A 191 -9.48 -8.46 -22.48
N ILE A 192 -8.35 -7.94 -22.95
CA ILE A 192 -7.98 -6.55 -22.65
C ILE A 192 -9.04 -5.56 -23.15
N THR A 193 -9.68 -5.86 -24.28
CA THR A 193 -10.74 -5.05 -24.86
C THR A 193 -11.97 -4.99 -23.97
N SER A 194 -12.40 -6.12 -23.38
CA SER A 194 -13.48 -6.13 -22.38
C SER A 194 -13.12 -5.31 -21.15
N PHE A 195 -11.88 -5.40 -20.68
CA PHE A 195 -11.42 -4.62 -19.52
C PHE A 195 -11.41 -3.13 -19.82
N VAL A 196 -10.90 -2.73 -20.98
CA VAL A 196 -10.84 -1.33 -21.40
C VAL A 196 -12.24 -0.74 -21.65
N ARG A 197 -13.19 -1.55 -22.17
CA ARG A 197 -14.60 -1.14 -22.24
C ARG A 197 -15.22 -0.92 -20.87
N ALA A 198 -14.93 -1.80 -19.92
CA ALA A 198 -15.37 -1.62 -18.54
C ALA A 198 -14.81 -0.34 -17.89
N LEU A 199 -13.60 0.12 -18.29
CA LEU A 199 -13.03 1.39 -17.87
C LEU A 199 -13.67 2.62 -18.55
N GLY A 200 -14.49 2.44 -19.61
CA GLY A 200 -15.24 3.52 -20.23
C GLY A 200 -15.03 3.73 -21.73
N LEU A 201 -14.06 3.05 -22.38
CA LEU A 201 -13.90 3.08 -23.83
C LEU A 201 -14.88 2.11 -24.50
N SER A 202 -16.11 2.54 -24.68
CA SER A 202 -17.26 1.70 -24.99
C SER A 202 -17.17 1.02 -26.37
N SER A 203 -16.78 1.74 -27.40
CA SER A 203 -16.80 1.26 -28.78
C SER A 203 -15.41 0.81 -29.28
N ASN A 204 -15.38 -0.02 -30.35
CA ASN A 204 -14.14 -0.39 -31.02
C ASN A 204 -13.41 0.84 -31.60
N ASP A 205 -14.17 1.82 -32.06
CA ASP A 205 -13.60 3.04 -32.64
C ASP A 205 -12.95 3.92 -31.54
N ASP A 206 -13.50 3.93 -30.30
CA ASP A 206 -12.89 4.61 -29.19
C ASP A 206 -11.57 3.93 -28.79
N ILE A 207 -11.54 2.60 -28.81
CA ILE A 207 -10.33 1.82 -28.51
C ILE A 207 -9.25 2.10 -29.57
N ARG A 208 -9.59 2.05 -30.87
CA ARG A 208 -8.67 2.39 -31.96
C ARG A 208 -8.17 3.82 -31.88
N ARG A 209 -9.06 4.75 -31.55
CA ARG A 209 -8.70 6.17 -31.41
C ARG A 209 -7.72 6.40 -30.27
N PHE A 210 -7.82 5.63 -29.18
CA PHE A 210 -7.00 5.79 -27.98
C PHE A 210 -5.64 5.08 -28.10
N PHE A 211 -5.63 3.83 -28.59
CA PHE A 211 -4.42 3.00 -28.66
C PHE A 211 -3.76 2.97 -30.04
N GLY A 212 -4.42 3.45 -31.07
CA GLY A 212 -3.99 3.31 -32.45
C GLY A 212 -4.44 1.99 -33.09
N GLU A 213 -4.09 1.83 -34.38
CA GLU A 213 -4.34 0.60 -35.13
C GLU A 213 -3.19 -0.38 -34.86
N ASP A 214 -3.48 -1.48 -34.21
CA ASP A 214 -2.54 -2.54 -33.86
C ASP A 214 -3.16 -3.91 -34.25
N ALA A 215 -2.39 -4.76 -34.89
CA ALA A 215 -2.88 -6.06 -35.40
C ALA A 215 -3.28 -7.02 -34.27
N GLU A 216 -2.56 -6.98 -33.12
CA GLU A 216 -2.85 -7.83 -31.98
C GLU A 216 -4.11 -7.36 -31.26
N LEU A 217 -4.31 -6.03 -31.18
CA LEU A 217 -5.51 -5.43 -30.63
C LEU A 217 -6.75 -5.76 -31.47
N GLU A 218 -6.64 -5.69 -32.83
CA GLU A 218 -7.71 -6.08 -33.76
C GLU A 218 -8.07 -7.56 -33.63
N ALA A 219 -7.08 -8.46 -33.58
CA ALA A 219 -7.28 -9.88 -33.31
C ALA A 219 -7.98 -10.15 -31.99
N THR A 220 -7.71 -9.34 -30.98
CA THR A 220 -8.36 -9.44 -29.68
C THR A 220 -9.81 -8.94 -29.75
N MET A 221 -10.07 -7.83 -30.46
CA MET A 221 -11.42 -7.30 -30.65
C MET A 221 -12.34 -8.25 -31.45
N GLU A 222 -11.79 -9.01 -32.40
CA GLU A 222 -12.56 -10.02 -33.15
C GLU A 222 -13.04 -11.19 -32.28
N LYS A 223 -12.26 -11.53 -31.22
CA LYS A 223 -12.59 -12.63 -30.31
C LYS A 223 -13.42 -12.20 -29.10
N ASP A 224 -13.43 -10.92 -28.83
CA ASP A 224 -14.20 -10.37 -27.71
C ASP A 224 -15.69 -10.25 -28.12
N GLU A 225 -16.54 -10.94 -27.39
CA GLU A 225 -17.98 -10.93 -27.63
C GLU A 225 -18.67 -9.66 -27.06
N THR A 226 -17.99 -8.89 -26.21
CA THR A 226 -18.55 -7.67 -25.59
C THR A 226 -18.54 -6.51 -26.59
N ARG A 227 -19.62 -5.72 -26.60
CA ARG A 227 -19.80 -4.61 -27.55
C ARG A 227 -19.89 -3.24 -26.89
N ASN A 228 -20.23 -3.21 -25.61
CA ASN A 228 -20.46 -1.98 -24.85
C ASN A 228 -19.92 -2.13 -23.41
N THR A 229 -19.89 -1.03 -22.68
CA THR A 229 -19.43 -0.98 -21.29
C THR A 229 -20.24 -1.87 -20.36
N GLU A 230 -21.56 -1.97 -20.54
CA GLU A 230 -22.43 -2.76 -19.69
C GLU A 230 -22.14 -4.26 -19.80
N GLU A 231 -22.04 -4.76 -21.03
CA GLU A 231 -21.68 -6.17 -21.30
C GLU A 231 -20.29 -6.48 -20.77
N ALA A 232 -19.35 -5.58 -20.95
CA ALA A 232 -17.98 -5.71 -20.47
C ALA A 232 -17.90 -5.78 -18.95
N LEU A 233 -18.63 -4.93 -18.22
CA LEU A 233 -18.72 -4.98 -16.75
C LEU A 233 -19.28 -6.31 -16.25
N ILE A 234 -20.33 -6.81 -16.90
CA ILE A 234 -20.95 -8.11 -16.57
C ILE A 234 -19.95 -9.26 -16.81
N GLU A 235 -19.21 -9.23 -17.93
CA GLU A 235 -18.21 -10.25 -18.24
C GLU A 235 -17.06 -10.23 -17.24
N VAL A 236 -16.54 -9.05 -16.90
CA VAL A 236 -15.51 -8.88 -15.86
C VAL A 236 -16.01 -9.43 -14.53
N PHE A 237 -17.24 -9.09 -14.13
CA PHE A 237 -17.84 -9.59 -12.90
C PHE A 237 -17.92 -11.11 -12.84
N LYS A 238 -18.40 -11.74 -13.91
CA LYS A 238 -18.49 -13.22 -14.03
C LYS A 238 -17.13 -13.91 -13.88
N LYS A 239 -16.05 -13.27 -14.39
CA LYS A 239 -14.69 -13.81 -14.26
C LYS A 239 -14.14 -13.63 -12.85
N LEU A 240 -14.47 -12.52 -12.18
CA LEU A 240 -14.02 -12.23 -10.81
C LEU A 240 -14.78 -13.06 -9.77
N ARG A 241 -16.11 -13.23 -9.96
CA ARG A 241 -16.99 -13.95 -9.04
C ARG A 241 -17.82 -15.02 -9.76
N PRO A 242 -17.19 -16.13 -10.12
CA PRO A 242 -17.90 -17.22 -10.78
C PRO A 242 -18.95 -17.82 -9.83
N GLY A 243 -20.21 -17.89 -10.32
CA GLY A 243 -21.34 -18.47 -9.58
C GLY A 243 -22.27 -17.47 -8.90
N GLU A 244 -21.93 -16.18 -8.86
CA GLU A 244 -22.85 -15.14 -8.41
C GLU A 244 -23.70 -14.61 -9.58
N PRO A 245 -24.97 -14.22 -9.34
CA PRO A 245 -25.80 -13.60 -10.37
C PRO A 245 -25.22 -12.26 -10.76
N ALA A 246 -24.87 -12.09 -12.03
CA ALA A 246 -24.29 -10.89 -12.56
C ALA A 246 -25.38 -9.88 -12.94
N THR A 247 -25.66 -8.93 -12.04
CA THR A 247 -26.48 -7.76 -12.35
C THR A 247 -25.57 -6.59 -12.70
N LEU A 248 -26.03 -5.67 -13.55
CA LEU A 248 -25.23 -4.50 -13.96
C LEU A 248 -24.81 -3.65 -12.75
N GLU A 249 -25.73 -3.41 -11.81
CA GLU A 249 -25.49 -2.61 -10.62
C GLU A 249 -24.40 -3.23 -9.73
N ALA A 250 -24.49 -4.55 -9.49
CA ALA A 250 -23.48 -5.26 -8.69
C ALA A 250 -22.10 -5.29 -9.38
N ALA A 251 -22.10 -5.44 -10.72
CA ALA A 251 -20.87 -5.44 -11.50
C ALA A 251 -20.20 -4.06 -11.45
N GLN A 252 -20.94 -3.00 -11.64
CA GLN A 252 -20.43 -1.64 -11.56
C GLN A 252 -19.92 -1.32 -10.16
N GLN A 253 -20.70 -1.58 -9.13
CA GLN A 253 -20.29 -1.35 -7.75
C GLN A 253 -19.01 -2.11 -7.38
N GLN A 254 -18.86 -3.34 -7.84
CA GLN A 254 -17.65 -4.11 -7.58
C GLN A 254 -16.45 -3.53 -8.33
N PHE A 255 -16.63 -3.13 -9.58
CA PHE A 255 -15.58 -2.54 -10.41
C PHE A 255 -15.12 -1.20 -9.84
N ASP A 256 -16.07 -0.35 -9.42
CA ASP A 256 -15.79 0.93 -8.75
C ASP A 256 -15.04 0.71 -7.44
N ASN A 257 -15.45 -0.25 -6.64
CA ASN A 257 -14.74 -0.61 -5.40
C ASN A 257 -13.31 -1.15 -5.62
N LEU A 258 -13.04 -1.76 -6.77
CA LEU A 258 -11.71 -2.32 -7.08
C LEU A 258 -10.73 -1.28 -7.60
N PHE A 259 -11.19 -0.27 -8.37
CA PHE A 259 -10.32 0.63 -9.11
C PHE A 259 -10.54 2.12 -8.85
N PHE A 260 -11.73 2.52 -8.36
CA PHE A 260 -12.11 3.93 -8.20
C PHE A 260 -12.35 4.35 -6.75
N ASP A 261 -12.33 3.41 -5.81
CA ASP A 261 -12.40 3.73 -4.38
C ASP A 261 -10.99 4.09 -3.87
N SER A 262 -10.78 5.36 -3.53
CA SER A 262 -9.48 5.87 -3.05
C SER A 262 -8.99 5.20 -1.76
N HIS A 263 -9.91 4.63 -0.96
CA HIS A 263 -9.53 3.87 0.24
C HIS A 263 -9.04 2.45 -0.06
N LYS A 264 -9.40 1.90 -1.23
CA LYS A 264 -9.08 0.51 -1.62
C LYS A 264 -8.04 0.41 -2.73
N TYR A 265 -7.92 1.43 -3.58
CA TYR A 265 -7.02 1.43 -4.71
C TYR A 265 -6.19 2.71 -4.80
N ASP A 266 -4.88 2.56 -4.87
CA ASP A 266 -3.94 3.66 -5.03
C ASP A 266 -2.77 3.24 -5.93
N ILE A 267 -2.64 3.90 -7.09
CA ILE A 267 -1.57 3.63 -8.06
C ILE A 267 -0.25 4.28 -7.64
N CYS A 268 -0.27 5.22 -6.68
CA CYS A 268 0.85 6.07 -6.29
C CYS A 268 1.22 7.16 -7.32
N LEU A 269 1.76 8.26 -6.83
CA LEU A 269 2.22 9.38 -7.65
C LEU A 269 3.34 9.03 -8.64
N LEU A 270 4.03 7.90 -8.46
CA LEU A 270 5.07 7.42 -9.37
C LEU A 270 4.58 7.17 -10.81
N TYR A 271 3.28 6.91 -10.99
CA TYR A 271 2.68 6.72 -12.32
C TYR A 271 2.26 8.03 -12.99
N THR A 272 2.03 9.07 -12.19
CA THR A 272 1.53 10.37 -12.66
C THR A 272 2.62 11.42 -12.72
N SER A 273 3.76 11.21 -12.06
CA SER A 273 4.92 12.09 -12.11
C SER A 273 5.86 11.67 -13.24
N PRO A 274 6.38 12.62 -14.04
CA PRO A 274 7.38 12.32 -15.05
C PRO A 274 8.61 11.68 -14.36
N SER A 275 9.04 10.55 -14.91
CA SER A 275 10.25 9.88 -14.44
C SER A 275 11.46 10.78 -14.70
N PRO A 276 12.39 10.94 -13.75
CA PRO A 276 13.64 11.68 -14.02
C PRO A 276 14.57 10.95 -15.00
N ARG A 277 14.14 9.80 -15.57
CA ARG A 277 14.87 9.02 -16.57
C ARG A 277 14.27 9.10 -17.98
N ASP A 278 13.13 9.79 -18.15
CA ASP A 278 12.48 10.00 -19.46
C ASP A 278 12.96 11.28 -20.13
#